data_6da118bd48241b0438dc07e81bc6deb8
#
_entry.id   6da118bd48241b0438dc07e81bc6deb8
#
_cell.length_a   1.000
_cell.length_b   1.000
_cell.length_c   1.000
_cell.angle_alpha   90.00
_cell.angle_beta   90.00
_cell.angle_gamma   90.00
#
_symmetry.space_group_name_H-M   'P 1'
#
loop_
_entity.id
_entity.type
_entity.pdbx_description
1 polymer ?
#
loop_
_entity_poly.entity_id
_entity_poly.type
_entity_poly.pdbx_seq_one_letter_code
_entity_poly.pdbx_strand_id
1 'polypeptide(L)'
;MVPSKTHFGTIALAMAGILILALVASGCTDSTPTTSSTQDRASIKVTGSTTVLPIAQKAADAYMATHANADIQVTGGGSSVGVQAAGEKTADIGMSSRDVKSDEMKKYPELVVTTIGKDGVALIINPANTVTSLSTAQIKGIYNGNFTNWKEVGGADMAIVVVGRDSASGTREFFTSSVMGGQNYVPTMLEKNSNGAVQQTISQTPGAIGYVGLGFIDASVKAVRVNTGGAEVEPTVQNVLSGKYPLSRSLYLLTSGQPSGLAKEYLDYILSPEGQGLLTEEGFVPVN
;
A
#
# COMPACT_ATOMS: atom_id res chain seq x y z
N MET A 1 -30.92 21.84 -50.47
CA MET A 1 -31.63 21.04 -51.48
C MET A 1 -32.05 19.74 -50.81
N VAL A 2 -33.30 19.63 -50.59
CA VAL A 2 -34.26 18.67 -50.05
C VAL A 2 -34.49 17.55 -51.07
N PRO A 3 -35.27 16.54 -50.79
CA PRO A 3 -35.23 15.32 -49.97
C PRO A 3 -35.58 14.05 -50.78
N SER A 4 -35.70 12.90 -50.11
CA SER A 4 -36.67 11.84 -50.48
C SER A 4 -36.61 10.72 -49.46
N LYS A 5 -37.56 10.51 -48.57
CA LYS A 5 -38.91 9.87 -48.62
C LYS A 5 -38.87 8.39 -49.08
N THR A 6 -39.25 7.56 -48.16
CA THR A 6 -40.34 6.59 -47.92
C THR A 6 -40.22 5.22 -48.57
N HIS A 7 -40.43 4.10 -47.80
CA HIS A 7 -41.73 3.39 -47.92
C HIS A 7 -41.96 2.38 -46.79
N PHE A 8 -43.18 2.43 -46.30
CA PHE A 8 -43.92 1.47 -45.47
C PHE A 8 -44.14 0.12 -46.19
N GLY A 9 -44.30 -0.92 -45.39
CA GLY A 9 -44.75 -2.22 -45.86
C GLY A 9 -45.23 -3.13 -44.71
N THR A 10 -46.45 -2.83 -44.27
CA THR A 10 -47.28 -3.71 -43.43
C THR A 10 -47.84 -4.86 -44.26
N ILE A 11 -47.75 -6.11 -43.78
CA ILE A 11 -48.68 -7.20 -44.14
C ILE A 11 -49.04 -7.99 -42.90
N ALA A 12 -50.34 -8.02 -42.65
CA ALA A 12 -51.01 -8.80 -41.63
C ALA A 12 -51.71 -10.05 -42.25
N LEU A 13 -52.15 -10.95 -41.36
CA LEU A 13 -53.10 -12.07 -41.52
C LEU A 13 -52.50 -13.42 -41.98
N ALA A 14 -52.72 -14.57 -41.29
CA ALA A 14 -53.98 -15.15 -41.02
C ALA A 14 -53.89 -16.38 -40.05
N MET A 15 -54.96 -16.61 -39.32
CA MET A 15 -55.27 -17.76 -38.45
C MET A 15 -55.28 -19.12 -39.17
N ALA A 16 -54.95 -20.18 -38.43
CA ALA A 16 -55.75 -21.42 -38.43
C ALA A 16 -55.36 -22.33 -37.25
N GLY A 17 -56.30 -22.66 -36.41
CA GLY A 17 -56.18 -23.50 -35.26
C GLY A 17 -56.14 -24.98 -35.60
N ILE A 18 -55.52 -25.79 -34.76
CA ILE A 18 -55.83 -27.20 -34.56
C ILE A 18 -55.66 -27.51 -33.06
N LEU A 19 -56.77 -27.85 -32.45
CA LEU A 19 -56.92 -28.37 -31.10
C LEU A 19 -56.56 -29.85 -31.11
N ILE A 20 -55.47 -30.24 -30.45
CA ILE A 20 -55.23 -31.68 -30.13
C ILE A 20 -55.06 -31.78 -28.63
N LEU A 21 -56.08 -32.42 -28.03
CA LEU A 21 -56.15 -32.84 -26.65
C LEU A 21 -55.32 -34.12 -26.50
N ALA A 22 -54.22 -34.11 -25.76
CA ALA A 22 -53.54 -35.32 -25.32
C ALA A 22 -53.34 -35.24 -23.82
N LEU A 23 -54.13 -36.01 -23.08
CA LEU A 23 -53.89 -36.38 -21.70
C LEU A 23 -52.61 -37.21 -21.66
N VAL A 24 -51.59 -36.80 -20.91
CA VAL A 24 -50.55 -37.68 -20.47
C VAL A 24 -50.26 -37.42 -18.97
N ALA A 25 -50.33 -38.51 -18.29
CA ALA A 25 -50.13 -38.82 -16.90
C ALA A 25 -49.20 -37.93 -16.09
N SER A 26 -49.68 -37.62 -14.90
CA SER A 26 -48.92 -37.09 -13.76
C SER A 26 -47.75 -38.01 -13.39
N GLY A 27 -46.52 -37.57 -13.74
CA GLY A 27 -45.31 -38.06 -13.08
C GLY A 27 -44.85 -37.00 -12.09
N CYS A 28 -45.12 -37.20 -10.82
CA CYS A 28 -44.47 -36.43 -9.75
C CYS A 28 -42.98 -36.82 -9.75
N THR A 29 -42.17 -36.02 -10.41
CA THR A 29 -40.72 -35.97 -10.11
C THR A 29 -40.56 -35.05 -8.94
N ASP A 30 -40.28 -35.62 -7.76
CA ASP A 30 -39.72 -34.87 -6.63
C ASP A 30 -38.43 -34.21 -7.09
N SER A 31 -38.55 -32.97 -7.55
CA SER A 31 -37.40 -32.08 -7.69
C SER A 31 -37.00 -31.63 -6.27
N THR A 32 -36.14 -32.39 -5.66
CA THR A 32 -35.42 -31.95 -4.48
C THR A 32 -34.81 -30.58 -4.85
N PRO A 33 -35.15 -29.48 -4.18
CA PRO A 33 -34.46 -28.24 -4.41
C PRO A 33 -32.99 -28.46 -4.00
N THR A 34 -32.11 -28.53 -4.99
CA THR A 34 -30.67 -28.37 -4.72
C THR A 34 -30.51 -26.97 -4.15
N THR A 35 -30.52 -26.89 -2.83
CA THR A 35 -30.13 -25.70 -2.11
C THR A 35 -28.65 -25.52 -2.44
N SER A 36 -28.35 -24.78 -3.51
CA SER A 36 -27.06 -24.14 -3.64
C SER A 36 -26.92 -23.24 -2.39
N SER A 37 -26.24 -23.77 -1.39
CA SER A 37 -25.74 -22.93 -0.31
C SER A 37 -24.81 -21.92 -1.00
N THR A 38 -25.31 -20.71 -1.30
CA THR A 38 -24.48 -19.54 -1.40
C THR A 38 -23.82 -19.41 -0.04
N GLN A 39 -22.65 -20.02 0.09
CA GLN A 39 -21.83 -19.86 1.27
C GLN A 39 -21.55 -18.36 1.35
N ASP A 40 -22.11 -17.66 2.35
CA ASP A 40 -21.96 -16.21 2.51
C ASP A 40 -20.47 -15.88 2.49
N ARG A 41 -20.06 -15.07 1.52
CA ARG A 41 -18.69 -14.63 1.37
C ARG A 41 -18.36 -13.70 2.53
N ALA A 42 -17.43 -14.11 3.38
CA ALA A 42 -16.90 -13.21 4.40
C ALA A 42 -16.04 -12.13 3.72
N SER A 43 -16.36 -10.87 3.96
CA SER A 43 -15.63 -9.74 3.37
C SER A 43 -15.02 -8.85 4.45
N ILE A 44 -13.76 -8.42 4.25
CA ILE A 44 -13.08 -7.46 5.10
C ILE A 44 -12.42 -6.36 4.26
N LYS A 45 -12.33 -5.16 4.86
CA LYS A 45 -11.64 -4.00 4.32
C LYS A 45 -10.33 -3.76 5.06
N VAL A 46 -9.24 -3.66 4.30
CA VAL A 46 -7.89 -3.36 4.80
C VAL A 46 -7.45 -2.05 4.16
N THR A 47 -7.13 -1.03 4.96
CA THR A 47 -6.77 0.28 4.37
C THR A 47 -5.64 0.97 5.13
N GLY A 48 -4.89 1.84 4.47
CA GLY A 48 -3.93 2.70 5.15
C GLY A 48 -2.56 2.83 4.47
N SER A 49 -1.50 2.45 5.17
CA SER A 49 -0.12 2.65 4.74
C SER A 49 0.17 2.14 3.34
N THR A 50 0.62 3.01 2.44
CA THR A 50 1.09 2.62 1.11
C THR A 50 2.46 1.93 1.12
N THR A 51 3.14 1.87 2.27
CA THR A 51 4.32 1.02 2.47
C THR A 51 3.91 -0.43 2.73
N VAL A 52 2.86 -0.64 3.53
CA VAL A 52 2.33 -1.97 3.87
C VAL A 52 1.49 -2.54 2.73
N LEU A 53 0.93 -1.68 1.88
CA LEU A 53 -0.01 -2.06 0.80
C LEU A 53 0.49 -3.24 -0.07
N PRO A 54 1.73 -3.28 -0.60
CA PRO A 54 2.16 -4.38 -1.46
C PRO A 54 2.09 -5.74 -0.76
N ILE A 55 2.61 -5.84 0.46
CA ILE A 55 2.57 -7.11 1.21
C ILE A 55 1.13 -7.47 1.63
N ALA A 56 0.33 -6.50 2.04
CA ALA A 56 -1.07 -6.76 2.39
C ALA A 56 -1.86 -7.25 1.16
N GLN A 57 -1.66 -6.66 -0.02
CA GLN A 57 -2.31 -7.12 -1.24
C GLN A 57 -1.85 -8.53 -1.63
N LYS A 58 -0.54 -8.78 -1.64
CA LYS A 58 0.03 -10.09 -1.98
C LYS A 58 -0.46 -11.20 -1.05
N ALA A 59 -0.50 -10.91 0.25
CA ALA A 59 -1.03 -11.85 1.25
C ALA A 59 -2.54 -12.07 1.08
N ALA A 60 -3.32 -11.03 0.73
CA ALA A 60 -4.74 -11.16 0.44
C ALA A 60 -4.99 -12.04 -0.78
N ASP A 61 -4.25 -11.82 -1.87
CA ASP A 61 -4.36 -12.60 -3.10
C ASP A 61 -3.99 -14.08 -2.86
N ALA A 62 -2.91 -14.34 -2.13
CA ALA A 62 -2.48 -15.70 -1.78
C ALA A 62 -3.49 -16.41 -0.86
N TYR A 63 -4.02 -15.71 0.15
CA TYR A 63 -5.05 -16.25 1.04
C TYR A 63 -6.34 -16.59 0.28
N MET A 64 -6.85 -15.66 -0.52
CA MET A 64 -8.08 -15.84 -1.31
C MET A 64 -7.93 -16.95 -2.37
N ALA A 65 -6.74 -17.21 -2.88
CA ALA A 65 -6.50 -18.30 -3.84
C ALA A 65 -6.81 -19.68 -3.26
N THR A 66 -6.71 -19.84 -1.93
CA THR A 66 -6.97 -21.10 -1.21
C THR A 66 -8.26 -21.07 -0.39
N HIS A 67 -8.89 -19.90 -0.22
CA HIS A 67 -10.09 -19.68 0.59
C HIS A 67 -11.17 -18.97 -0.24
N ALA A 68 -11.89 -19.73 -1.06
CA ALA A 68 -12.84 -19.20 -2.05
C ALA A 68 -13.98 -18.35 -1.46
N ASN A 69 -14.25 -18.48 -0.16
CA ASN A 69 -15.29 -17.72 0.55
C ASN A 69 -14.76 -16.41 1.16
N ALA A 70 -13.47 -16.16 1.08
CA ALA A 70 -12.88 -14.91 1.56
C ALA A 70 -12.92 -13.82 0.48
N ASP A 71 -13.23 -12.59 0.89
CA ASP A 71 -13.12 -11.37 0.08
C ASP A 71 -12.35 -10.31 0.90
N ILE A 72 -11.08 -10.10 0.53
CA ILE A 72 -10.18 -9.19 1.25
C ILE A 72 -9.86 -8.01 0.33
N GLN A 73 -10.39 -6.83 0.67
CA GLN A 73 -10.25 -5.61 -0.12
C GLN A 73 -9.18 -4.71 0.49
N VAL A 74 -8.05 -4.57 -0.22
CA VAL A 74 -6.89 -3.81 0.27
C VAL A 74 -6.78 -2.47 -0.47
N THR A 75 -6.65 -1.38 0.28
CA THR A 75 -6.53 -0.02 -0.27
C THR A 75 -5.46 0.80 0.43
N GLY A 76 -4.82 1.71 -0.29
CA GLY A 76 -3.89 2.69 0.27
C GLY A 76 -4.60 3.90 0.87
N GLY A 77 -3.82 4.91 1.29
CA GLY A 77 -4.33 6.18 1.82
C GLY A 77 -3.39 6.86 2.82
N GLY A 78 -2.37 6.13 3.28
CA GLY A 78 -1.41 6.57 4.31
C GLY A 78 -1.74 6.04 5.70
N SER A 79 -0.74 6.03 6.57
CA SER A 79 -0.87 5.45 7.92
C SER A 79 -1.91 6.15 8.77
N SER A 80 -2.05 7.47 8.66
CA SER A 80 -3.07 8.22 9.41
C SER A 80 -4.50 7.81 9.01
N VAL A 81 -4.73 7.53 7.72
CA VAL A 81 -6.00 6.98 7.24
C VAL A 81 -6.25 5.58 7.81
N GLY A 82 -5.21 4.71 7.83
CA GLY A 82 -5.32 3.37 8.41
C GLY A 82 -5.66 3.38 9.91
N VAL A 83 -4.98 4.21 10.68
CA VAL A 83 -5.26 4.38 12.13
C VAL A 83 -6.69 4.87 12.35
N GLN A 84 -7.10 5.90 11.60
CA GLN A 84 -8.45 6.44 11.71
C GLN A 84 -9.52 5.41 11.31
N ALA A 85 -9.34 4.73 10.19
CA ALA A 85 -10.33 3.79 9.67
C ALA A 85 -10.52 2.58 10.61
N ALA A 86 -9.45 2.04 11.19
CA ALA A 86 -9.55 0.99 12.21
C ALA A 86 -10.22 1.52 13.49
N GLY A 87 -9.82 2.71 13.97
CA GLY A 87 -10.38 3.31 15.18
C GLY A 87 -11.85 3.67 15.06
N GLU A 88 -12.30 4.12 13.90
CA GLU A 88 -13.70 4.45 13.59
C GLU A 88 -14.51 3.25 13.08
N LYS A 89 -13.87 2.07 12.95
CA LYS A 89 -14.50 0.82 12.45
C LYS A 89 -15.06 0.97 11.02
N THR A 90 -14.48 1.86 10.19
CA THR A 90 -14.81 2.01 8.77
C THR A 90 -14.02 1.05 7.87
N ALA A 91 -12.96 0.47 8.43
CA ALA A 91 -12.26 -0.70 7.90
C ALA A 91 -12.05 -1.71 9.04
N ASP A 92 -11.97 -2.98 8.68
CA ASP A 92 -11.74 -4.08 9.63
C ASP A 92 -10.30 -4.10 10.10
N ILE A 93 -9.37 -3.73 9.21
CA ILE A 93 -7.94 -3.66 9.47
C ILE A 93 -7.38 -2.34 8.94
N GLY A 94 -6.66 -1.62 9.79
CA GLY A 94 -5.84 -0.47 9.41
C GLY A 94 -4.40 -0.88 9.16
N MET A 95 -3.72 -0.24 8.21
CA MET A 95 -2.29 -0.43 7.95
C MET A 95 -1.49 0.79 8.40
N SER A 96 -0.39 0.58 9.14
CA SER A 96 0.51 1.67 9.52
C SER A 96 1.99 1.28 9.34
N SER A 97 2.79 2.23 8.89
CA SER A 97 4.26 2.15 8.81
C SER A 97 4.94 3.16 9.72
N ARG A 98 4.27 3.50 10.81
CA ARG A 98 4.75 4.27 11.95
C ARG A 98 4.01 3.85 13.20
N ASP A 99 4.56 4.13 14.34
CA ASP A 99 3.87 3.94 15.61
C ASP A 99 2.55 4.72 15.65
N VAL A 100 1.56 4.15 16.34
CA VAL A 100 0.32 4.87 16.64
C VAL A 100 0.63 5.93 17.69
N LYS A 101 0.23 7.16 17.43
CA LYS A 101 0.49 8.29 18.34
C LYS A 101 -0.25 8.14 19.65
N SER A 102 0.30 8.72 20.72
CA SER A 102 -0.37 8.74 22.03
C SER A 102 -1.77 9.35 21.97
N ASP A 103 -1.97 10.40 21.15
CA ASP A 103 -3.28 11.03 21.01
C ASP A 103 -4.26 10.19 20.17
N GLU A 104 -3.76 9.43 19.20
CA GLU A 104 -4.56 8.44 18.45
C GLU A 104 -4.98 7.29 19.37
N MET A 105 -4.07 6.78 20.23
CA MET A 105 -4.39 5.74 21.21
C MET A 105 -5.39 6.24 22.27
N LYS A 106 -5.33 7.51 22.68
CA LYS A 106 -6.34 8.11 23.57
C LYS A 106 -7.70 8.23 22.89
N LYS A 107 -7.69 8.62 21.60
CA LYS A 107 -8.93 8.76 20.81
C LYS A 107 -9.57 7.40 20.49
N TYR A 108 -8.76 6.38 20.29
CA TYR A 108 -9.20 5.04 19.92
C TYR A 108 -8.61 3.99 20.90
N PRO A 109 -9.08 3.95 22.15
CA PRO A 109 -8.47 3.11 23.19
C PRO A 109 -8.63 1.61 22.95
N GLU A 110 -9.51 1.21 22.04
CA GLU A 110 -9.72 -0.20 21.67
C GLU A 110 -8.75 -0.68 20.59
N LEU A 111 -7.88 0.19 20.04
CA LEU A 111 -6.96 -0.23 18.99
C LEU A 111 -5.98 -1.29 19.49
N VAL A 112 -5.97 -2.41 18.81
CA VAL A 112 -4.96 -3.46 18.94
C VAL A 112 -3.93 -3.28 17.84
N VAL A 113 -2.66 -3.17 18.23
CA VAL A 113 -1.54 -2.93 17.32
C VAL A 113 -0.74 -4.22 17.16
N THR A 114 -0.75 -4.79 15.97
CA THR A 114 -0.02 -6.03 15.64
C THR A 114 1.17 -5.71 14.75
N THR A 115 2.38 -5.98 15.22
CA THR A 115 3.60 -5.87 14.39
C THR A 115 3.65 -7.03 13.41
N ILE A 116 3.80 -6.72 12.11
CA ILE A 116 3.87 -7.73 11.05
C ILE A 116 5.26 -7.84 10.40
N GLY A 117 6.12 -6.86 10.63
CA GLY A 117 7.46 -6.82 10.04
C GLY A 117 8.18 -5.53 10.37
N LYS A 118 9.38 -5.40 9.79
CA LYS A 118 10.16 -4.15 9.84
C LYS A 118 10.51 -3.68 8.44
N ASP A 119 10.76 -2.39 8.31
CA ASP A 119 11.10 -1.70 7.08
C ASP A 119 12.26 -0.73 7.31
N GLY A 120 13.03 -0.45 6.27
CA GLY A 120 13.97 0.67 6.23
C GLY A 120 13.44 1.79 5.34
N VAL A 121 13.51 3.03 5.82
CA VAL A 121 13.20 4.19 4.97
C VAL A 121 14.43 4.56 4.16
N ALA A 122 14.43 4.21 2.88
CA ALA A 122 15.53 4.45 1.97
C ALA A 122 15.44 5.82 1.30
N LEU A 123 16.57 6.53 1.23
CA LEU A 123 16.75 7.68 0.34
C LEU A 123 16.96 7.13 -1.07
N ILE A 124 16.20 7.63 -2.04
CA ILE A 124 16.33 7.28 -3.45
C ILE A 124 16.55 8.51 -4.32
N ILE A 125 17.38 8.35 -5.34
CA ILE A 125 17.70 9.38 -6.33
C ILE A 125 17.59 8.79 -7.74
N ASN A 126 17.57 9.65 -8.74
CA ASN A 126 17.59 9.19 -10.13
C ASN A 126 18.90 8.43 -10.43
N PRO A 127 18.90 7.33 -11.20
CA PRO A 127 20.10 6.56 -11.53
C PRO A 127 21.21 7.38 -12.22
N ALA A 128 20.87 8.44 -12.95
CA ALA A 128 21.84 9.34 -13.58
C ALA A 128 22.60 10.21 -12.58
N ASN A 129 22.13 10.35 -11.34
CA ASN A 129 22.82 11.11 -10.30
C ASN A 129 24.01 10.32 -9.76
N THR A 130 25.19 10.95 -9.65
CA THR A 130 26.45 10.30 -9.27
C THR A 130 26.63 10.12 -7.76
N VAL A 131 25.84 10.81 -6.92
CA VAL A 131 25.94 10.72 -5.46
C VAL A 131 25.66 9.28 -5.01
N THR A 132 26.46 8.74 -4.09
CA THR A 132 26.34 7.38 -3.57
C THR A 132 26.07 7.31 -2.07
N SER A 133 26.38 8.39 -1.34
CA SER A 133 26.23 8.48 0.12
C SER A 133 25.89 9.90 0.52
N LEU A 134 25.07 10.04 1.55
CA LEU A 134 24.75 11.33 2.19
C LEU A 134 24.80 11.16 3.71
N SER A 135 25.36 12.13 4.40
CA SER A 135 25.24 12.20 5.86
C SER A 135 23.82 12.59 6.28
N THR A 136 23.43 12.25 7.50
CA THR A 136 22.14 12.66 8.07
C THR A 136 21.99 14.19 8.08
N ALA A 137 23.08 14.92 8.29
CA ALA A 137 23.09 16.38 8.21
C ALA A 137 22.86 16.90 6.78
N GLN A 138 23.47 16.28 5.76
CA GLN A 138 23.22 16.61 4.36
C GLN A 138 21.78 16.30 3.95
N ILE A 139 21.26 15.14 4.33
CA ILE A 139 19.86 14.78 4.06
C ILE A 139 18.93 15.83 4.64
N LYS A 140 19.10 16.15 5.93
CA LYS A 140 18.32 17.19 6.60
C LYS A 140 18.46 18.56 5.90
N GLY A 141 19.69 18.94 5.52
CA GLY A 141 20.00 20.21 4.83
C GLY A 141 19.36 20.30 3.43
N ILE A 142 19.21 19.17 2.72
CA ILE A 142 18.47 19.10 1.47
C ILE A 142 16.97 19.32 1.70
N TYR A 143 16.40 18.60 2.66
CA TYR A 143 14.96 18.65 2.91
C TYR A 143 14.47 19.94 3.57
N ASN A 144 15.32 20.67 4.27
CA ASN A 144 14.98 22.01 4.80
C ASN A 144 15.38 23.17 3.87
N GLY A 145 16.02 22.88 2.71
CA GLY A 145 16.40 23.87 1.70
C GLY A 145 17.75 24.57 1.93
N ASN A 146 18.57 24.11 2.88
CA ASN A 146 19.92 24.63 3.08
C ASN A 146 20.88 24.24 1.94
N PHE A 147 20.65 23.08 1.31
CA PHE A 147 21.35 22.67 0.10
C PHE A 147 20.34 22.61 -1.05
N THR A 148 20.61 23.34 -2.13
CA THR A 148 19.70 23.45 -3.29
C THR A 148 20.33 22.94 -4.58
N ASN A 149 21.62 22.61 -4.53
CA ASN A 149 22.37 22.10 -5.67
C ASN A 149 23.17 20.87 -5.24
N TRP A 150 23.17 19.83 -6.07
CA TRP A 150 23.89 18.58 -5.79
C TRP A 150 25.40 18.75 -5.60
N LYS A 151 26.03 19.78 -6.23
CA LYS A 151 27.46 20.07 -6.02
C LYS A 151 27.82 20.42 -4.57
N GLU A 152 26.87 20.92 -3.79
CA GLU A 152 27.07 21.27 -2.38
C GLU A 152 27.20 20.04 -1.48
N VAL A 153 26.78 18.89 -2.01
CA VAL A 153 26.83 17.60 -1.30
C VAL A 153 27.65 16.53 -2.06
N GLY A 154 28.53 16.98 -2.97
CA GLY A 154 29.49 16.12 -3.67
C GLY A 154 28.98 15.53 -5.00
N GLY A 155 27.87 16.01 -5.52
CA GLY A 155 27.32 15.65 -6.81
C GLY A 155 27.69 16.61 -7.94
N ALA A 156 27.03 16.44 -9.10
CA ALA A 156 27.16 17.34 -10.25
C ALA A 156 26.53 18.71 -10.00
N ASP A 157 26.89 19.72 -10.81
CA ASP A 157 26.23 21.04 -10.80
C ASP A 157 24.81 20.92 -11.38
N MET A 158 23.86 20.57 -10.52
CA MET A 158 22.47 20.31 -10.88
C MET A 158 21.58 20.67 -9.70
N ALA A 159 20.46 21.37 -9.95
CA ALA A 159 19.50 21.72 -8.92
C ALA A 159 18.88 20.46 -8.26
N ILE A 160 18.68 20.52 -6.94
CA ILE A 160 18.00 19.47 -6.20
C ILE A 160 16.49 19.69 -6.29
N VAL A 161 15.76 18.63 -6.70
CA VAL A 161 14.30 18.57 -6.65
C VAL A 161 13.89 17.69 -5.46
N VAL A 162 13.39 18.32 -4.41
CA VAL A 162 12.99 17.61 -3.19
C VAL A 162 11.62 17.00 -3.38
N VAL A 163 11.52 15.68 -3.21
CA VAL A 163 10.27 14.94 -3.28
C VAL A 163 10.00 14.28 -1.93
N GLY A 164 8.81 14.50 -1.40
CA GLY A 164 8.38 13.91 -0.15
C GLY A 164 6.98 13.37 -0.24
N ARG A 165 6.38 13.15 0.92
CA ARG A 165 5.06 12.57 1.06
C ARG A 165 4.09 13.60 1.65
N ASP A 166 2.82 13.36 1.46
CA ASP A 166 1.72 14.12 2.06
C ASP A 166 1.60 13.92 3.59
N SER A 167 0.72 14.68 4.23
CA SER A 167 0.54 14.67 5.69
C SER A 167 -0.07 13.36 6.25
N ALA A 168 -0.74 12.55 5.43
CA ALA A 168 -1.31 11.26 5.84
C ALA A 168 -0.24 10.14 5.92
N SER A 169 0.96 10.40 5.37
CA SER A 169 2.01 9.40 5.24
C SER A 169 2.73 9.11 6.55
N GLY A 170 2.69 7.86 7.00
CA GLY A 170 3.55 7.38 8.09
C GLY A 170 5.04 7.44 7.77
N THR A 171 5.42 7.30 6.48
CA THR A 171 6.83 7.45 6.06
C THR A 171 7.31 8.88 6.22
N ARG A 172 6.47 9.88 5.87
CA ARG A 172 6.79 11.29 6.14
C ARG A 172 6.94 11.55 7.63
N GLU A 173 6.03 11.03 8.44
CA GLU A 173 6.07 11.26 9.87
C GLU A 173 7.30 10.64 10.51
N PHE A 174 7.62 9.38 10.17
CA PHE A 174 8.86 8.76 10.60
C PHE A 174 10.09 9.57 10.16
N PHE A 175 10.14 10.03 8.90
CA PHE A 175 11.24 10.83 8.38
C PHE A 175 11.33 12.19 9.08
N THR A 176 10.20 12.82 9.40
CA THR A 176 10.14 14.08 10.16
C THR A 176 10.75 13.92 11.55
N SER A 177 10.44 12.86 12.26
CA SER A 177 10.97 12.60 13.59
C SER A 177 12.44 12.18 13.58
N SER A 178 12.80 11.24 12.69
CA SER A 178 14.13 10.60 12.69
C SER A 178 15.22 11.41 11.97
N VAL A 179 14.84 12.22 10.97
CA VAL A 179 15.80 12.97 10.14
C VAL A 179 15.67 14.48 10.36
N MET A 180 14.44 15.00 10.25
CA MET A 180 14.22 16.45 10.30
C MET A 180 14.32 17.01 11.73
N GLY A 181 14.09 16.19 12.76
CA GLY A 181 14.06 16.64 14.15
C GLY A 181 13.02 17.73 14.38
N GLY A 182 11.88 17.63 13.73
CA GLY A 182 10.77 18.58 13.81
C GLY A 182 10.92 19.85 12.98
N GLN A 183 12.00 20.00 12.20
CA GLN A 183 12.13 21.14 11.29
C GLN A 183 11.18 21.03 10.08
N ASN A 184 10.80 22.19 9.56
CA ASN A 184 9.96 22.26 8.37
C ASN A 184 10.70 21.80 7.12
N TYR A 185 9.95 21.24 6.18
CA TYR A 185 10.42 20.96 4.83
C TYR A 185 10.49 22.25 4.01
N VAL A 186 11.37 22.25 3.00
CA VAL A 186 11.43 23.33 2.02
C VAL A 186 10.04 23.49 1.35
N PRO A 187 9.53 24.74 1.20
CA PRO A 187 8.19 24.96 0.64
C PRO A 187 8.00 24.45 -0.78
N THR A 188 9.08 24.25 -1.53
CA THR A 188 9.07 23.75 -2.90
C THR A 188 9.07 22.22 -2.98
N MET A 189 9.03 21.50 -1.84
CA MET A 189 8.97 20.05 -1.82
C MET A 189 7.73 19.55 -2.56
N LEU A 190 7.94 18.64 -3.51
CA LEU A 190 6.85 17.98 -4.24
C LEU A 190 6.23 16.90 -3.36
N GLU A 191 5.01 17.09 -2.92
CA GLU A 191 4.30 16.11 -2.09
C GLU A 191 3.63 15.03 -2.94
N LYS A 192 3.81 13.76 -2.56
CA LYS A 192 3.22 12.58 -3.23
C LYS A 192 2.38 11.77 -2.24
N ASN A 193 1.29 11.20 -2.73
CA ASN A 193 0.34 10.44 -1.91
C ASN A 193 0.75 8.96 -1.68
N SER A 194 1.79 8.45 -2.34
CA SER A 194 2.23 7.05 -2.20
C SER A 194 3.73 6.89 -2.42
N ASN A 195 4.29 5.75 -1.96
CA ASN A 195 5.70 5.39 -2.23
C ASN A 195 5.93 5.21 -3.75
N GLY A 196 5.01 4.56 -4.46
CA GLY A 196 5.11 4.40 -5.92
C GLY A 196 5.13 5.72 -6.68
N ALA A 197 4.36 6.73 -6.24
CA ALA A 197 4.37 8.06 -6.84
C ALA A 197 5.69 8.81 -6.58
N VAL A 198 6.32 8.61 -5.40
CA VAL A 198 7.68 9.10 -5.14
C VAL A 198 8.67 8.42 -6.08
N GLN A 199 8.71 7.09 -6.11
CA GLN A 199 9.60 6.29 -6.97
C GLN A 199 9.49 6.72 -8.44
N GLN A 200 8.27 6.81 -8.97
CA GLN A 200 8.03 7.27 -10.35
C GLN A 200 8.57 8.69 -10.60
N THR A 201 8.36 9.61 -9.68
CA THR A 201 8.87 10.98 -9.83
C THR A 201 10.40 11.00 -9.85
N ILE A 202 11.05 10.22 -8.96
CA ILE A 202 12.51 10.11 -8.90
C ILE A 202 13.07 9.51 -10.20
N SER A 203 12.47 8.44 -10.71
CA SER A 203 12.92 7.78 -11.95
C SER A 203 12.89 8.71 -13.17
N GLN A 204 11.97 9.66 -13.20
CA GLN A 204 11.75 10.59 -14.31
C GLN A 204 12.48 11.93 -14.17
N THR A 205 13.08 12.22 -13.01
CA THR A 205 13.65 13.54 -12.70
C THR A 205 15.12 13.43 -12.25
N PRO A 206 16.10 13.72 -13.11
CA PRO A 206 17.54 13.53 -12.82
C PRO A 206 18.03 14.21 -11.53
N GLY A 207 17.51 15.38 -11.19
CA GLY A 207 17.89 16.13 -9.98
C GLY A 207 17.11 15.75 -8.72
N ALA A 208 16.19 14.79 -8.80
CA ALA A 208 15.29 14.50 -7.69
C ALA A 208 15.90 13.60 -6.62
N ILE A 209 15.49 13.86 -5.36
CA ILE A 209 15.70 13.02 -4.19
C ILE A 209 14.37 12.77 -3.49
N GLY A 210 14.13 11.53 -3.04
CA GLY A 210 12.94 11.14 -2.30
C GLY A 210 13.24 10.09 -1.24
N TYR A 211 12.24 9.71 -0.46
CA TYR A 211 12.32 8.62 0.51
C TYR A 211 11.13 7.67 0.37
N VAL A 212 11.42 6.37 0.44
CA VAL A 212 10.44 5.27 0.31
C VAL A 212 10.79 4.12 1.25
N GLY A 213 9.89 3.15 1.43
CA GLY A 213 10.21 1.86 2.05
C GLY A 213 11.09 1.00 1.16
N LEU A 214 11.83 0.05 1.75
CA LEU A 214 12.78 -0.84 1.05
C LEU A 214 12.16 -1.55 -0.14
N GLY A 215 10.92 -2.03 -0.04
CA GLY A 215 10.20 -2.74 -1.11
C GLY A 215 9.95 -1.91 -2.37
N PHE A 216 10.30 -0.62 -2.37
CA PHE A 216 10.18 0.29 -3.52
C PHE A 216 11.52 0.61 -4.18
N ILE A 217 12.58 -0.13 -3.85
CA ILE A 217 13.88 0.01 -4.51
C ILE A 217 13.96 -1.01 -5.64
N ASP A 218 14.01 -0.53 -6.87
CA ASP A 218 14.21 -1.33 -8.07
C ASP A 218 15.22 -0.68 -9.03
N ALA A 219 15.38 -1.23 -10.21
CA ALA A 219 16.32 -0.72 -11.22
C ALA A 219 15.98 0.70 -11.74
N SER A 220 14.77 1.21 -11.48
CA SER A 220 14.34 2.54 -11.91
C SER A 220 14.87 3.68 -11.04
N VAL A 221 15.36 3.36 -9.83
CA VAL A 221 15.89 4.33 -8.86
C VAL A 221 17.20 3.84 -8.25
N LYS A 222 18.01 4.77 -7.75
CA LYS A 222 19.25 4.45 -7.03
C LYS A 222 19.10 4.77 -5.55
N ALA A 223 19.33 3.76 -4.71
CA ALA A 223 19.40 3.95 -3.27
C ALA A 223 20.70 4.64 -2.85
N VAL A 224 20.63 5.52 -1.86
CA VAL A 224 21.76 6.25 -1.30
C VAL A 224 22.11 5.69 0.07
N ARG A 225 23.39 5.44 0.32
CA ARG A 225 23.89 5.05 1.65
C ARG A 225 23.73 6.20 2.63
N VAL A 226 23.36 5.87 3.86
CA VAL A 226 23.27 6.85 4.95
C VAL A 226 24.55 6.81 5.79
N ASN A 227 25.24 7.94 5.88
CA ASN A 227 26.42 8.08 6.72
C ASN A 227 26.04 8.68 8.07
N THR A 228 26.27 7.93 9.14
CA THR A 228 25.96 8.32 10.53
C THR A 228 27.18 8.85 11.29
N GLY A 229 28.26 9.21 10.58
CA GLY A 229 29.50 9.73 11.19
C GLY A 229 30.59 8.71 11.46
N GLY A 230 30.32 7.41 11.21
CA GLY A 230 31.30 6.33 11.41
C GLY A 230 31.27 5.27 10.31
N ALA A 231 30.11 5.09 9.66
CA ALA A 231 29.94 4.12 8.60
C ALA A 231 28.89 4.59 7.57
N GLU A 232 29.10 4.25 6.32
CA GLU A 232 28.10 4.37 5.26
C GLU A 232 27.28 3.08 5.20
N VAL A 233 26.00 3.15 5.51
CA VAL A 233 25.13 1.99 5.61
C VAL A 233 24.12 1.98 4.47
N GLU A 234 24.09 0.89 3.73
CA GLU A 234 23.12 0.66 2.64
C GLU A 234 21.74 0.33 3.20
N PRO A 235 20.65 0.81 2.56
CA PRO A 235 19.29 0.40 2.87
C PRO A 235 19.03 -1.01 2.32
N THR A 236 19.36 -2.02 3.11
CA THR A 236 19.15 -3.44 2.79
C THR A 236 18.40 -4.15 3.91
N VAL A 237 17.67 -5.21 3.55
CA VAL A 237 16.99 -6.09 4.52
C VAL A 237 17.96 -6.53 5.60
N GLN A 238 19.18 -6.97 5.23
CA GLN A 238 20.21 -7.43 6.16
C GLN A 238 20.66 -6.34 7.14
N ASN A 239 20.82 -5.10 6.68
CA ASN A 239 21.23 -3.99 7.54
C ASN A 239 20.11 -3.52 8.47
N VAL A 240 18.83 -3.63 8.05
CA VAL A 240 17.68 -3.41 8.91
C VAL A 240 17.56 -4.51 9.96
N LEU A 241 17.68 -5.79 9.55
CA LEU A 241 17.63 -6.94 10.45
C LEU A 241 18.70 -6.88 11.53
N SER A 242 19.93 -6.53 11.16
CA SER A 242 21.07 -6.40 12.10
C SER A 242 21.05 -5.11 12.93
N GLY A 243 20.06 -4.21 12.74
CA GLY A 243 19.98 -2.92 13.43
C GLY A 243 21.04 -1.90 13.01
N LYS A 244 21.80 -2.16 11.94
CA LYS A 244 22.82 -1.23 11.42
C LYS A 244 22.24 -0.06 10.66
N TYR A 245 21.11 -0.28 9.94
CA TYR A 245 20.49 0.79 9.16
C TYR A 245 19.72 1.74 10.07
N PRO A 246 20.07 3.06 10.10
CA PRO A 246 19.58 3.97 11.12
C PRO A 246 18.11 4.37 10.93
N LEU A 247 17.57 4.26 9.70
CA LEU A 247 16.20 4.67 9.38
C LEU A 247 15.27 3.45 9.30
N SER A 248 15.28 2.64 10.37
CA SER A 248 14.48 1.43 10.49
C SER A 248 13.22 1.66 11.33
N ARG A 249 12.10 1.01 10.96
CA ARG A 249 10.80 1.13 11.63
C ARG A 249 10.03 -0.18 11.59
N SER A 250 9.01 -0.30 12.44
CA SER A 250 8.07 -1.41 12.39
C SER A 250 6.91 -1.13 11.41
N LEU A 251 6.32 -2.21 10.91
CA LEU A 251 5.10 -2.22 10.12
C LEU A 251 3.98 -2.86 10.93
N TYR A 252 2.79 -2.30 10.86
CA TYR A 252 1.68 -2.68 11.72
C TYR A 252 0.39 -2.92 10.95
N LEU A 253 -0.39 -3.89 11.44
CA LEU A 253 -1.82 -3.99 11.22
C LEU A 253 -2.56 -3.62 12.50
N LEU A 254 -3.68 -2.94 12.35
CA LEU A 254 -4.45 -2.34 13.44
C LEU A 254 -5.88 -2.85 13.38
N THR A 255 -6.44 -3.30 14.50
CA THR A 255 -7.85 -3.67 14.61
C THR A 255 -8.52 -2.92 15.77
N SER A 256 -9.82 -2.73 15.69
CA SER A 256 -10.59 -2.20 16.82
C SER A 256 -11.08 -3.35 17.70
N GLY A 257 -10.44 -3.56 18.83
CA GLY A 257 -10.58 -4.76 19.66
C GLY A 257 -9.82 -5.96 19.10
N GLN A 258 -9.93 -7.10 19.78
CA GLN A 258 -9.27 -8.33 19.34
C GLN A 258 -9.84 -8.79 17.99
N PRO A 259 -9.00 -9.13 17.02
CA PRO A 259 -9.46 -9.57 15.71
C PRO A 259 -10.25 -10.87 15.81
N SER A 260 -11.28 -11.02 14.98
CA SER A 260 -12.12 -12.22 14.90
C SER A 260 -12.50 -12.54 13.46
N GLY A 261 -13.02 -13.74 13.20
CA GLY A 261 -13.44 -14.18 11.87
C GLY A 261 -12.35 -14.01 10.83
N LEU A 262 -12.70 -13.58 9.62
CA LEU A 262 -11.78 -13.42 8.50
C LEU A 262 -10.63 -12.42 8.80
N ALA A 263 -10.88 -11.37 9.58
CA ALA A 263 -9.83 -10.43 9.97
C ALA A 263 -8.74 -11.12 10.82
N LYS A 264 -9.13 -12.01 11.73
CA LYS A 264 -8.17 -12.81 12.51
C LYS A 264 -7.43 -13.81 11.63
N GLU A 265 -8.14 -14.54 10.80
CA GLU A 265 -7.56 -15.54 9.89
C GLU A 265 -6.53 -14.92 8.93
N TYR A 266 -6.84 -13.78 8.37
CA TYR A 266 -5.93 -13.03 7.50
C TYR A 266 -4.69 -12.51 8.26
N LEU A 267 -4.87 -12.03 9.47
CA LEU A 267 -3.78 -11.57 10.34
C LEU A 267 -2.86 -12.74 10.73
N ASP A 268 -3.44 -13.88 11.11
CA ASP A 268 -2.71 -15.11 11.42
C ASP A 268 -1.94 -15.62 10.19
N TYR A 269 -2.54 -15.53 8.99
CA TYR A 269 -1.87 -15.89 7.73
C TYR A 269 -0.65 -15.00 7.47
N ILE A 270 -0.76 -13.67 7.62
CA ILE A 270 0.37 -12.77 7.46
C ILE A 270 1.51 -13.10 8.44
N LEU A 271 1.18 -13.51 9.66
CA LEU A 271 2.15 -13.87 10.68
C LEU A 271 2.67 -15.32 10.56
N SER A 272 2.06 -16.14 9.71
CA SER A 272 2.52 -17.51 9.46
C SER A 272 3.86 -17.53 8.72
N PRO A 273 4.58 -18.67 8.72
CA PRO A 273 5.82 -18.79 7.92
C PRO A 273 5.64 -18.47 6.45
N GLU A 274 4.47 -18.80 5.87
CA GLU A 274 4.13 -18.51 4.48
C GLU A 274 3.98 -16.99 4.26
N GLY A 275 3.17 -16.31 5.08
CA GLY A 275 2.99 -14.86 5.01
C GLY A 275 4.29 -14.09 5.27
N GLN A 276 5.12 -14.55 6.19
CA GLN A 276 6.44 -13.95 6.46
C GLN A 276 7.44 -14.19 5.31
N GLY A 277 7.27 -15.30 4.56
CA GLY A 277 7.98 -15.53 3.29
C GLY A 277 7.63 -14.47 2.24
N LEU A 278 6.33 -14.20 2.05
CA LEU A 278 5.85 -13.15 1.14
C LEU A 278 6.38 -11.75 1.53
N LEU A 279 6.47 -11.48 2.83
CA LEU A 279 7.01 -10.21 3.36
C LEU A 279 8.49 -10.04 2.98
N THR A 280 9.27 -11.13 3.05
CA THR A 280 10.67 -11.13 2.63
C THR A 280 10.82 -10.93 1.11
N GLU A 281 9.95 -11.54 0.30
CA GLU A 281 9.93 -11.36 -1.16
C GLU A 281 9.63 -9.91 -1.57
N GLU A 282 8.80 -9.20 -0.79
CA GLU A 282 8.51 -7.78 -0.98
C GLU A 282 9.63 -6.85 -0.45
N GLY A 283 10.76 -7.41 0.01
CA GLY A 283 11.92 -6.63 0.48
C GLY A 283 11.79 -6.06 1.89
N PHE A 284 10.90 -6.60 2.70
CA PHE A 284 10.75 -6.24 4.11
C PHE A 284 11.40 -7.27 5.04
N VAL A 285 11.56 -6.93 6.30
CA VAL A 285 12.15 -7.78 7.33
C VAL A 285 11.06 -8.50 8.12
N PRO A 286 11.03 -9.83 8.17
CA PRO A 286 10.05 -10.58 8.94
C PRO A 286 10.21 -10.36 10.45
N VAL A 287 9.16 -10.69 11.23
CA VAL A 287 9.18 -10.64 12.71
C VAL A 287 9.60 -11.97 13.34
N ASN A 288 9.55 -13.07 12.59
CA ASN A 288 9.86 -14.43 13.02
C ASN A 288 11.09 -14.95 12.30
#